data_2c72e934eadbd12cf01acf37abf2e303
#
_entry.id   2c72e934eadbd12cf01acf37abf2e303
#
_cell.length_a   1.000
_cell.length_b   1.000
_cell.length_c   1.000
_cell.angle_alpha   90.00
_cell.angle_beta   90.00
_cell.angle_gamma   90.00
#
_symmetry.space_group_name_H-M   'P 1'
#
loop_
_entity.id
_entity.type
_entity.pdbx_description
1 polymer ?
#
loop_
_entity_poly.entity_id
_entity_poly.type
_entity_poly.pdbx_seq_one_letter_code
_entity_poly.pdbx_strand_id
1 'polypeptide(L)'
;PTRLDQLPADIDPAQFNIVLAWIEYSNRLVGVVIGLMITITLILAYRYFKNEKQIFRPILFAFLMVGLVGWQGSQVVASVLNPLTVSLHMVLALLAVSSLIMGTQNAYYFVNPQVEKETYYPCKMKMAFWAMALVLFIEIILGTELRAGLEMVRKDNPLVESILLLKMIGPFKYIHTILGVALAGLSGWIWYFFANKSDNPSLLVKRTSLGILVLVMIQILVGELMVFSSVSPIYQLFHMWSATWVLGLLIVTYGAWKRSKDLK
;
A
#
# COMPACT_ATOMS: atom_id res chain seq x y z
N PRO A 1 -24.97 -7.89 12.19
CA PRO A 1 -25.22 -8.12 13.60
C PRO A 1 -23.91 -8.36 14.35
N THR A 2 -23.78 -7.79 15.55
CA THR A 2 -22.61 -7.96 16.43
C THR A 2 -22.95 -8.86 17.64
N ARG A 3 -24.17 -9.32 17.72
CA ARG A 3 -24.68 -10.21 18.75
C ARG A 3 -25.54 -11.33 18.15
N LEU A 4 -25.63 -12.46 18.84
CA LEU A 4 -26.44 -13.61 18.41
C LEU A 4 -27.94 -13.28 18.36
N ASP A 5 -28.42 -12.44 19.27
CA ASP A 5 -29.82 -11.98 19.34
C ASP A 5 -30.24 -11.05 18.17
N GLN A 6 -29.26 -10.55 17.42
CA GLN A 6 -29.49 -9.69 16.25
C GLN A 6 -29.45 -10.46 14.92
N LEU A 7 -29.26 -11.77 14.97
CA LEU A 7 -29.21 -12.60 13.76
C LEU A 7 -30.60 -12.67 13.12
N PRO A 8 -30.70 -12.50 11.79
CA PRO A 8 -31.88 -12.84 11.02
C PRO A 8 -32.26 -14.32 11.27
N ALA A 9 -33.55 -14.62 11.25
CA ALA A 9 -34.06 -15.96 11.57
C ALA A 9 -33.63 -17.06 10.56
N ASP A 10 -33.13 -16.64 9.40
CA ASP A 10 -32.63 -17.49 8.32
C ASP A 10 -31.15 -17.85 8.44
N ILE A 11 -30.43 -17.26 9.42
CA ILE A 11 -29.00 -17.55 9.64
C ILE A 11 -28.83 -18.50 10.82
N ASP A 12 -28.16 -19.62 10.56
CA ASP A 12 -27.79 -20.58 11.60
C ASP A 12 -26.81 -19.94 12.60
N PRO A 13 -27.17 -19.81 13.89
CA PRO A 13 -26.30 -19.26 14.92
C PRO A 13 -24.93 -19.95 15.04
N ALA A 14 -24.83 -21.24 14.69
CA ALA A 14 -23.59 -22.00 14.72
C ALA A 14 -22.58 -21.55 13.66
N GLN A 15 -23.02 -20.90 12.59
CA GLN A 15 -22.18 -20.34 11.53
C GLN A 15 -21.75 -18.89 11.80
N PHE A 16 -22.32 -18.26 12.82
CA PHE A 16 -22.03 -16.88 13.16
C PHE A 16 -20.74 -16.75 14.00
N ASN A 17 -19.72 -16.10 13.43
CA ASN A 17 -18.48 -15.82 14.14
C ASN A 17 -18.49 -14.37 14.68
N ILE A 18 -18.71 -14.21 15.98
CA ILE A 18 -18.79 -12.92 16.65
C ILE A 18 -17.49 -12.10 16.53
N VAL A 19 -16.33 -12.77 16.49
CA VAL A 19 -15.03 -12.10 16.36
C VAL A 19 -14.90 -11.47 14.97
N LEU A 20 -15.25 -12.22 13.92
CA LEU A 20 -15.23 -11.69 12.55
C LEU A 20 -16.23 -10.54 12.38
N ALA A 21 -17.42 -10.64 12.97
CA ALA A 21 -18.42 -9.58 12.94
C ALA A 21 -17.90 -8.28 13.60
N TRP A 22 -17.21 -8.38 14.73
CA TRP A 22 -16.58 -7.23 15.39
C TRP A 22 -15.42 -6.65 14.60
N ILE A 23 -14.60 -7.48 13.96
CA ILE A 23 -13.51 -7.02 13.07
C ILE A 23 -14.12 -6.24 11.89
N GLU A 24 -15.16 -6.77 11.24
CA GLU A 24 -15.83 -6.10 10.13
C GLU A 24 -16.45 -4.76 10.57
N TYR A 25 -17.18 -4.74 11.71
CA TYR A 25 -17.76 -3.52 12.24
C TYR A 25 -16.72 -2.46 12.57
N SER A 26 -15.64 -2.86 13.23
CA SER A 26 -14.52 -1.95 13.58
C SER A 26 -13.87 -1.38 12.33
N ASN A 27 -13.67 -2.19 11.30
CA ASN A 27 -13.12 -1.74 10.02
C ASN A 27 -14.03 -0.70 9.34
N ARG A 28 -15.35 -0.91 9.36
CA ARG A 28 -16.33 0.08 8.84
C ARG A 28 -16.28 1.39 9.63
N LEU A 29 -16.16 1.32 10.97
CA LEU A 29 -16.05 2.51 11.82
C LEU A 29 -14.77 3.30 11.51
N VAL A 30 -13.63 2.63 11.35
CA VAL A 30 -12.38 3.27 10.88
C VAL A 30 -12.58 3.92 9.52
N GLY A 31 -13.29 3.27 8.60
CA GLY A 31 -13.64 3.85 7.29
C GLY A 31 -14.44 5.16 7.40
N VAL A 32 -15.41 5.23 8.32
CA VAL A 32 -16.18 6.46 8.61
C VAL A 32 -15.26 7.57 9.12
N VAL A 33 -14.36 7.26 10.06
CA VAL A 33 -13.40 8.24 10.60
C VAL A 33 -12.49 8.76 9.49
N ILE A 34 -11.97 7.88 8.64
CA ILE A 34 -11.15 8.28 7.48
C ILE A 34 -11.96 9.18 6.53
N GLY A 35 -13.22 8.83 6.25
CA GLY A 35 -14.12 9.63 5.43
C GLY A 35 -14.36 11.04 5.97
N LEU A 36 -14.52 11.18 7.30
CA LEU A 36 -14.63 12.49 7.96
C LEU A 36 -13.31 13.27 7.86
N MET A 37 -12.19 12.63 8.15
CA MET A 37 -10.85 13.25 8.08
C MET A 37 -10.51 13.77 6.69
N ILE A 38 -10.79 12.99 5.63
CA ILE A 38 -10.52 13.43 4.25
C ILE A 38 -11.46 14.56 3.84
N THR A 39 -12.71 14.57 4.33
CA THR A 39 -13.66 15.66 4.08
C THR A 39 -13.17 16.96 4.71
N ILE A 40 -12.73 16.92 5.98
CA ILE A 40 -12.11 18.08 6.64
C ILE A 40 -10.88 18.55 5.88
N THR A 41 -10.02 17.61 5.48
CA THR A 41 -8.81 17.93 4.70
C THR A 41 -9.15 18.62 3.39
N LEU A 42 -10.19 18.16 2.67
CA LEU A 42 -10.64 18.80 1.43
C LEU A 42 -11.18 20.22 1.66
N ILE A 43 -11.97 20.42 2.72
CA ILE A 43 -12.50 21.75 3.09
C ILE A 43 -11.36 22.73 3.37
N LEU A 44 -10.37 22.30 4.15
CA LEU A 44 -9.18 23.11 4.45
C LEU A 44 -8.35 23.36 3.20
N ALA A 45 -8.15 22.36 2.35
CA ALA A 45 -7.43 22.51 1.09
C ALA A 45 -8.16 23.48 0.13
N TYR A 46 -9.48 23.42 0.07
CA TYR A 46 -10.27 24.39 -0.71
C TYR A 46 -10.12 25.79 -0.15
N ARG A 47 -10.17 25.96 1.16
CA ARG A 47 -10.08 27.28 1.82
C ARG A 47 -8.71 27.94 1.61
N TYR A 48 -7.62 27.19 1.76
CA TYR A 48 -6.26 27.74 1.79
C TYR A 48 -5.46 27.53 0.51
N PHE A 49 -5.79 26.52 -0.30
CA PHE A 49 -4.96 26.07 -1.43
C PHE A 49 -5.74 25.90 -2.75
N LYS A 50 -6.97 26.43 -2.88
CA LYS A 50 -7.81 26.25 -4.08
C LYS A 50 -7.12 26.68 -5.38
N ASN A 51 -6.26 27.69 -5.31
CA ASN A 51 -5.52 28.21 -6.46
C ASN A 51 -4.22 27.41 -6.74
N GLU A 52 -3.74 26.65 -5.75
CA GLU A 52 -2.54 25.83 -5.83
C GLU A 52 -2.87 24.44 -6.37
N LYS A 53 -2.94 24.33 -7.70
CA LYS A 53 -3.37 23.10 -8.39
C LYS A 53 -2.58 21.85 -7.98
N GLN A 54 -1.29 22.02 -7.66
CA GLN A 54 -0.41 20.91 -7.25
C GLN A 54 -0.78 20.36 -5.86
N ILE A 55 -1.44 21.14 -5.01
CA ILE A 55 -1.89 20.76 -3.68
C ILE A 55 -3.35 20.32 -3.72
N PHE A 56 -4.21 21.17 -4.29
CA PHE A 56 -5.66 20.93 -4.26
C PHE A 56 -6.10 19.70 -5.05
N ARG A 57 -5.57 19.52 -6.28
CA ARG A 57 -6.00 18.41 -7.15
C ARG A 57 -5.71 17.01 -6.55
N PRO A 58 -4.52 16.72 -6.00
CA PRO A 58 -4.29 15.43 -5.33
C PRO A 58 -5.23 15.19 -4.14
N ILE A 59 -5.52 16.23 -3.34
CA ILE A 59 -6.41 16.10 -2.19
C ILE A 59 -7.86 15.84 -2.65
N LEU A 60 -8.34 16.57 -3.68
CA LEU A 60 -9.64 16.31 -4.28
C LEU A 60 -9.74 14.90 -4.86
N PHE A 61 -8.70 14.46 -5.59
CA PHE A 61 -8.65 13.10 -6.13
C PHE A 61 -8.66 12.05 -5.02
N ALA A 62 -7.90 12.25 -3.94
CA ALA A 62 -7.91 11.36 -2.78
C ALA A 62 -9.29 11.28 -2.13
N PHE A 63 -10.00 12.40 -1.98
CA PHE A 63 -11.38 12.42 -1.48
C PHE A 63 -12.32 11.57 -2.34
N LEU A 64 -12.25 11.73 -3.67
CA LEU A 64 -13.06 10.93 -4.60
C LEU A 64 -12.71 9.44 -4.50
N MET A 65 -11.41 9.11 -4.40
CA MET A 65 -10.97 7.72 -4.24
C MET A 65 -11.43 7.12 -2.92
N VAL A 66 -11.39 7.86 -1.80
CA VAL A 66 -11.89 7.38 -0.50
C VAL A 66 -13.41 7.09 -0.58
N GLY A 67 -14.18 7.93 -1.29
CA GLY A 67 -15.59 7.64 -1.56
C GLY A 67 -15.79 6.35 -2.34
N LEU A 68 -14.99 6.14 -3.40
CA LEU A 68 -15.01 4.91 -4.19
C LEU A 68 -14.57 3.68 -3.37
N VAL A 69 -13.53 3.82 -2.52
CA VAL A 69 -13.09 2.77 -1.59
C VAL A 69 -14.20 2.37 -0.63
N GLY A 70 -14.93 3.36 -0.08
CA GLY A 70 -16.07 3.10 0.80
C GLY A 70 -17.20 2.34 0.08
N TRP A 71 -17.57 2.75 -1.13
CA TRP A 71 -18.54 2.04 -1.95
C TRP A 71 -18.05 0.64 -2.33
N GLN A 72 -16.82 0.52 -2.81
CA GLN A 72 -16.21 -0.76 -3.19
C GLN A 72 -16.08 -1.71 -2.01
N GLY A 73 -15.85 -1.19 -0.79
CA GLY A 73 -15.84 -1.99 0.44
C GLY A 73 -17.17 -2.73 0.69
N SER A 74 -18.32 -2.12 0.34
CA SER A 74 -19.61 -2.82 0.40
C SER A 74 -19.70 -3.96 -0.63
N GLN A 75 -19.11 -3.79 -1.82
CA GLN A 75 -19.09 -4.83 -2.86
C GLN A 75 -18.17 -5.99 -2.48
N VAL A 76 -17.07 -5.74 -1.75
CA VAL A 76 -16.19 -6.80 -1.22
C VAL A 76 -16.98 -7.73 -0.30
N VAL A 77 -17.80 -7.17 0.60
CA VAL A 77 -18.66 -7.97 1.48
C VAL A 77 -19.75 -8.69 0.70
N ALA A 78 -20.46 -7.98 -0.19
CA ALA A 78 -21.54 -8.54 -1.01
C ALA A 78 -21.07 -9.68 -1.93
N SER A 79 -19.83 -9.63 -2.41
CA SER A 79 -19.22 -10.65 -3.27
C SER A 79 -18.61 -11.83 -2.51
N VAL A 80 -18.82 -11.92 -1.18
CA VAL A 80 -18.23 -12.94 -0.32
C VAL A 80 -16.70 -13.00 -0.47
N LEU A 81 -16.06 -11.82 -0.41
CA LEU A 81 -14.61 -11.64 -0.52
C LEU A 81 -14.01 -12.13 -1.85
N ASN A 82 -14.72 -11.92 -2.96
CA ASN A 82 -14.20 -12.29 -4.27
C ASN A 82 -12.82 -11.64 -4.50
N PRO A 83 -11.79 -12.41 -4.94
CA PRO A 83 -10.42 -11.92 -5.08
C PRO A 83 -10.29 -10.64 -5.92
N LEU A 84 -10.99 -10.57 -7.05
CA LEU A 84 -10.96 -9.42 -7.94
C LEU A 84 -11.52 -8.16 -7.27
N THR A 85 -12.61 -8.28 -6.49
CA THR A 85 -13.18 -7.14 -5.75
C THR A 85 -12.26 -6.67 -4.63
N VAL A 86 -11.56 -7.59 -3.96
CA VAL A 86 -10.55 -7.28 -2.93
C VAL A 86 -9.36 -6.55 -3.56
N SER A 87 -8.83 -7.06 -4.68
CA SER A 87 -7.70 -6.44 -5.38
C SER A 87 -8.04 -5.04 -5.89
N LEU A 88 -9.24 -4.84 -6.44
CA LEU A 88 -9.70 -3.53 -6.87
C LEU A 88 -9.82 -2.55 -5.69
N HIS A 89 -10.39 -2.99 -4.57
CA HIS A 89 -10.49 -2.20 -3.33
C HIS A 89 -9.10 -1.74 -2.86
N MET A 90 -8.12 -2.63 -2.85
CA MET A 90 -6.74 -2.30 -2.48
C MET A 90 -6.10 -1.29 -3.43
N VAL A 91 -6.27 -1.45 -4.75
CA VAL A 91 -5.73 -0.50 -5.74
C VAL A 91 -6.32 0.89 -5.53
N LEU A 92 -7.64 1.02 -5.33
CA LEU A 92 -8.28 2.30 -5.04
C LEU A 92 -7.76 2.94 -3.74
N ALA A 93 -7.57 2.13 -2.69
CA ALA A 93 -7.00 2.60 -1.43
C ALA A 93 -5.56 3.10 -1.59
N LEU A 94 -4.72 2.39 -2.36
CA LEU A 94 -3.35 2.81 -2.66
C LEU A 94 -3.30 4.11 -3.47
N LEU A 95 -4.22 4.30 -4.42
CA LEU A 95 -4.36 5.56 -5.15
C LEU A 95 -4.77 6.73 -4.23
N ALA A 96 -5.69 6.49 -3.29
CA ALA A 96 -6.08 7.49 -2.30
C ALA A 96 -4.90 7.91 -1.42
N VAL A 97 -4.18 6.94 -0.83
CA VAL A 97 -3.01 7.19 0.02
C VAL A 97 -1.90 7.89 -0.76
N SER A 98 -1.60 7.43 -1.98
CA SER A 98 -0.59 8.04 -2.85
C SER A 98 -0.88 9.50 -3.12
N SER A 99 -2.14 9.82 -3.41
CA SER A 99 -2.57 11.19 -3.70
C SER A 99 -2.53 12.08 -2.46
N LEU A 100 -2.88 11.55 -1.28
CA LEU A 100 -2.75 12.27 -0.01
C LEU A 100 -1.30 12.60 0.31
N ILE A 101 -0.38 11.64 0.14
CA ILE A 101 1.05 11.87 0.35
C ILE A 101 1.56 12.95 -0.59
N MET A 102 1.20 12.91 -1.88
CA MET A 102 1.59 13.93 -2.85
C MET A 102 1.04 15.31 -2.48
N GLY A 103 -0.24 15.40 -2.12
CA GLY A 103 -0.87 16.66 -1.71
C GLY A 103 -0.22 17.25 -0.46
N THR A 104 0.03 16.41 0.56
CA THR A 104 0.69 16.79 1.81
C THR A 104 2.13 17.25 1.58
N GLN A 105 2.89 16.52 0.77
CA GLN A 105 4.27 16.88 0.45
C GLN A 105 4.35 18.22 -0.31
N ASN A 106 3.46 18.43 -1.28
CA ASN A 106 3.40 19.69 -2.01
C ASN A 106 2.99 20.86 -1.09
N ALA A 107 2.03 20.65 -0.18
CA ALA A 107 1.65 21.65 0.81
C ALA A 107 2.81 21.98 1.77
N TYR A 108 3.55 20.97 2.24
CA TYR A 108 4.73 21.16 3.07
C TYR A 108 5.78 22.03 2.38
N TYR A 109 6.09 21.74 1.13
CA TYR A 109 7.07 22.54 0.37
C TYR A 109 6.56 23.93 -0.01
N PHE A 110 5.27 24.10 -0.16
CA PHE A 110 4.68 25.42 -0.41
C PHE A 110 4.84 26.34 0.81
N VAL A 111 4.58 25.81 2.00
CA VAL A 111 4.68 26.54 3.26
C VAL A 111 6.15 26.74 3.68
N ASN A 112 7.05 25.80 3.30
CA ASN A 112 8.46 25.81 3.68
C ASN A 112 9.36 25.92 2.43
N PRO A 113 9.39 27.07 1.74
CA PRO A 113 10.17 27.24 0.49
C PRO A 113 11.68 27.18 0.71
N GLN A 114 12.14 27.36 1.96
CA GLN A 114 13.56 27.36 2.37
C GLN A 114 14.14 25.94 2.57
N VAL A 115 13.32 24.90 2.45
CA VAL A 115 13.83 23.52 2.59
C VAL A 115 14.85 23.26 1.49
N GLU A 116 16.02 22.76 1.90
CA GLU A 116 17.16 22.48 1.05
C GLU A 116 16.78 21.81 -0.26
N LYS A 117 17.22 22.44 -1.33
CA LYS A 117 17.03 22.00 -2.68
C LYS A 117 18.22 21.14 -3.05
N GLU A 118 17.93 19.91 -3.45
CA GLU A 118 18.99 18.97 -3.81
C GLU A 118 19.66 19.34 -5.13
N THR A 119 20.96 19.10 -5.20
CA THR A 119 21.73 19.24 -6.42
C THR A 119 21.50 18.07 -7.37
N TYR A 120 21.66 18.34 -8.64
CA TYR A 120 21.51 17.52 -9.86
C TYR A 120 21.37 15.99 -9.73
N TYR A 121 20.31 15.41 -10.36
CA TYR A 121 20.13 13.96 -10.53
C TYR A 121 19.99 13.57 -12.01
N PRO A 122 20.67 12.51 -12.46
CA PRO A 122 20.59 12.07 -13.85
C PRO A 122 19.22 11.51 -14.22
N CYS A 123 18.84 11.64 -15.49
CA CYS A 123 17.58 11.13 -16.04
C CYS A 123 17.33 9.62 -15.76
N LYS A 124 18.39 8.84 -15.57
CA LYS A 124 18.35 7.42 -15.21
C LYS A 124 17.59 7.16 -13.91
N MET A 125 17.63 8.10 -12.93
CA MET A 125 16.88 7.96 -11.68
C MET A 125 15.37 8.03 -11.88
N LYS A 126 14.88 8.82 -12.84
CA LYS A 126 13.46 8.83 -13.17
C LYS A 126 12.98 7.45 -13.63
N MET A 127 13.76 6.79 -14.48
CA MET A 127 13.44 5.42 -14.94
C MET A 127 13.45 4.43 -13.78
N ALA A 128 14.42 4.53 -12.86
CA ALA A 128 14.49 3.66 -11.68
C ALA A 128 13.26 3.81 -10.76
N PHE A 129 12.83 5.03 -10.49
CA PHE A 129 11.63 5.28 -9.70
C PHE A 129 10.37 4.71 -10.36
N TRP A 130 10.21 4.89 -11.67
CA TRP A 130 9.08 4.33 -12.41
C TRP A 130 9.13 2.81 -12.50
N ALA A 131 10.31 2.24 -12.74
CA ALA A 131 10.50 0.79 -12.72
C ALA A 131 10.16 0.21 -11.35
N MET A 132 10.66 0.83 -10.28
CA MET A 132 10.36 0.41 -8.92
C MET A 132 8.86 0.53 -8.60
N ALA A 133 8.20 1.62 -8.99
CA ALA A 133 6.77 1.81 -8.80
C ALA A 133 5.95 0.74 -9.56
N LEU A 134 6.34 0.42 -10.79
CA LEU A 134 5.69 -0.60 -11.61
C LEU A 134 5.86 -1.99 -11.00
N VAL A 135 7.10 -2.38 -10.63
CA VAL A 135 7.38 -3.68 -10.01
C VAL A 135 6.63 -3.80 -8.68
N LEU A 136 6.66 -2.77 -7.83
CA LEU A 136 5.93 -2.76 -6.57
C LEU A 136 4.41 -2.91 -6.77
N PHE A 137 3.85 -2.24 -7.78
CA PHE A 137 2.42 -2.35 -8.10
C PHE A 137 2.05 -3.78 -8.55
N ILE A 138 2.86 -4.39 -9.41
CA ILE A 138 2.68 -5.78 -9.85
C ILE A 138 2.80 -6.73 -8.65
N GLU A 139 3.79 -6.52 -7.77
CA GLU A 139 4.00 -7.28 -6.55
C GLU A 139 2.78 -7.27 -5.62
N ILE A 140 2.18 -6.09 -5.41
CA ILE A 140 0.98 -5.98 -4.58
C ILE A 140 -0.19 -6.76 -5.18
N ILE A 141 -0.41 -6.67 -6.50
CA ILE A 141 -1.48 -7.43 -7.17
C ILE A 141 -1.20 -8.93 -7.08
N LEU A 142 0.00 -9.38 -7.42
CA LEU A 142 0.36 -10.79 -7.35
C LEU A 142 0.25 -11.34 -5.93
N GLY A 143 0.64 -10.56 -4.91
CA GLY A 143 0.51 -10.93 -3.50
C GLY A 143 -0.96 -11.12 -3.07
N THR A 144 -1.88 -10.27 -3.55
CA THR A 144 -3.32 -10.43 -3.28
C THR A 144 -3.90 -11.68 -3.95
N GLU A 145 -3.51 -11.95 -5.21
CA GLU A 145 -3.94 -13.14 -5.94
C GLU A 145 -3.37 -14.43 -5.32
N LEU A 146 -2.10 -14.42 -4.89
CA LEU A 146 -1.49 -15.55 -4.18
C LEU A 146 -2.21 -15.86 -2.87
N ARG A 147 -2.56 -14.82 -2.09
CA ARG A 147 -3.34 -14.97 -0.87
C ARG A 147 -4.70 -15.60 -1.16
N ALA A 148 -5.41 -15.09 -2.16
CA ALA A 148 -6.72 -15.59 -2.54
C ALA A 148 -6.64 -17.06 -3.02
N GLY A 149 -5.66 -17.38 -3.87
CA GLY A 149 -5.42 -18.74 -4.32
C GLY A 149 -5.10 -19.72 -3.17
N LEU A 150 -4.30 -19.26 -2.19
CA LEU A 150 -4.00 -20.06 -1.00
C LEU A 150 -5.23 -20.32 -0.15
N GLU A 151 -6.11 -19.33 0.00
CA GLU A 151 -7.35 -19.48 0.77
C GLU A 151 -8.31 -20.47 0.10
N MET A 152 -8.44 -20.44 -1.23
CA MET A 152 -9.23 -21.41 -1.99
C MET A 152 -8.68 -22.84 -1.83
N VAL A 153 -7.38 -23.03 -2.07
CA VAL A 153 -6.74 -24.36 -1.94
C VAL A 153 -6.84 -24.89 -0.50
N ARG A 154 -6.73 -24.03 0.51
CA ARG A 154 -6.89 -24.41 1.92
C ARG A 154 -8.32 -24.85 2.24
N LYS A 155 -9.34 -24.17 1.68
CA LYS A 155 -10.74 -24.52 1.87
C LYS A 155 -11.05 -25.91 1.31
N ASP A 156 -10.47 -26.23 0.13
CA ASP A 156 -10.67 -27.51 -0.53
C ASP A 156 -9.82 -28.64 0.11
N ASN A 157 -8.75 -28.28 0.82
CA ASN A 157 -7.79 -29.23 1.42
C ASN A 157 -7.47 -28.88 2.88
N PRO A 158 -8.45 -28.93 3.81
CA PRO A 158 -8.31 -28.40 5.17
C PRO A 158 -7.29 -29.14 6.04
N LEU A 159 -6.94 -30.36 5.69
CA LEU A 159 -6.01 -31.24 6.45
C LEU A 159 -4.57 -31.21 5.89
N VAL A 160 -4.34 -30.48 4.78
CA VAL A 160 -3.03 -30.43 4.13
C VAL A 160 -2.17 -29.34 4.78
N GLU A 161 -0.91 -29.65 5.05
CA GLU A 161 0.06 -28.68 5.59
C GLU A 161 0.26 -27.49 4.64
N SER A 162 0.41 -26.30 5.20
CA SER A 162 0.52 -25.04 4.45
C SER A 162 1.65 -25.03 3.41
N ILE A 163 2.75 -25.73 3.69
CA ILE A 163 3.89 -25.83 2.76
C ILE A 163 3.52 -26.62 1.49
N LEU A 164 2.65 -27.62 1.62
CA LEU A 164 2.13 -28.38 0.47
C LEU A 164 1.07 -27.57 -0.28
N LEU A 165 0.22 -26.82 0.45
CA LEU A 165 -0.76 -25.91 -0.15
C LEU A 165 -0.06 -24.87 -1.05
N LEU A 166 1.08 -24.32 -0.60
CA LEU A 166 1.89 -23.40 -1.40
C LEU A 166 2.42 -24.03 -2.70
N LYS A 167 2.68 -25.33 -2.73
CA LYS A 167 3.04 -26.05 -3.98
C LYS A 167 1.88 -26.16 -4.96
N MET A 168 0.65 -26.16 -4.46
CA MET A 168 -0.58 -26.31 -5.27
C MET A 168 -1.00 -25.00 -5.96
N ILE A 169 -0.53 -23.82 -5.51
CA ILE A 169 -0.91 -22.51 -6.08
C ILE A 169 -0.34 -22.28 -7.49
N GLY A 170 0.59 -23.13 -7.95
CA GLY A 170 1.17 -22.99 -9.29
C GLY A 170 2.35 -22.02 -9.38
N PRO A 171 2.69 -21.51 -10.60
CA PRO A 171 3.94 -20.77 -10.85
C PRO A 171 3.94 -19.33 -10.34
N PHE A 172 2.80 -18.73 -10.01
CA PHE A 172 2.68 -17.33 -9.60
C PHE A 172 3.54 -16.97 -8.38
N LYS A 173 3.74 -17.92 -7.44
CA LYS A 173 4.63 -17.73 -6.30
C LYS A 173 6.08 -17.46 -6.70
N TYR A 174 6.59 -18.13 -7.74
CA TYR A 174 7.95 -17.94 -8.22
C TYR A 174 8.10 -16.56 -8.89
N ILE A 175 7.08 -16.11 -9.62
CA ILE A 175 7.06 -14.79 -10.24
C ILE A 175 7.11 -13.72 -9.14
N HIS A 176 6.27 -13.85 -8.10
CA HIS A 176 6.27 -12.96 -6.94
C HIS A 176 7.64 -12.94 -6.25
N THR A 177 8.26 -14.08 -5.99
CA THR A 177 9.59 -14.15 -5.37
C THR A 177 10.67 -13.48 -6.26
N ILE A 178 10.68 -13.73 -7.58
CA ILE A 178 11.66 -13.13 -8.50
C ILE A 178 11.51 -11.62 -8.55
N LEU A 179 10.30 -11.12 -8.63
CA LEU A 179 10.03 -9.67 -8.63
C LEU A 179 10.37 -9.03 -7.28
N GLY A 180 10.15 -9.72 -6.16
CA GLY A 180 10.59 -9.28 -4.83
C GLY A 180 12.11 -9.11 -4.74
N VAL A 181 12.88 -10.06 -5.29
CA VAL A 181 14.34 -9.96 -5.41
C VAL A 181 14.74 -8.81 -6.33
N ALA A 182 14.06 -8.63 -7.45
CA ALA A 182 14.30 -7.49 -8.35
C ALA A 182 14.02 -6.16 -7.65
N LEU A 183 12.96 -6.08 -6.83
CA LEU A 183 12.63 -4.90 -6.02
C LEU A 183 13.72 -4.61 -4.99
N ALA A 184 14.30 -5.63 -4.35
CA ALA A 184 15.45 -5.49 -3.45
C ALA A 184 16.69 -4.95 -4.19
N GLY A 185 16.99 -5.49 -5.37
CA GLY A 185 18.09 -5.00 -6.21
C GLY A 185 17.91 -3.52 -6.62
N LEU A 186 16.71 -3.15 -7.07
CA LEU A 186 16.37 -1.76 -7.42
C LEU A 186 16.46 -0.82 -6.22
N SER A 187 15.93 -1.21 -5.06
CA SER A 187 15.99 -0.40 -3.84
C SER A 187 17.42 -0.23 -3.35
N GLY A 188 18.23 -1.28 -3.39
CA GLY A 188 19.65 -1.24 -3.05
C GLY A 188 20.45 -0.32 -3.98
N TRP A 189 20.16 -0.40 -5.29
CA TRP A 189 20.80 0.47 -6.28
C TRP A 189 20.42 1.95 -6.09
N ILE A 190 19.14 2.26 -5.85
CA ILE A 190 18.65 3.62 -5.57
C ILE A 190 19.33 4.17 -4.31
N TRP A 191 19.34 3.39 -3.22
CA TRP A 191 20.01 3.81 -1.99
C TRP A 191 21.51 4.02 -2.18
N TYR A 192 22.22 3.08 -2.83
CA TYR A 192 23.65 3.20 -3.09
C TYR A 192 23.98 4.46 -3.90
N PHE A 193 23.15 4.79 -4.89
CA PHE A 193 23.32 6.00 -5.69
C PHE A 193 23.24 7.25 -4.83
N PHE A 194 22.21 7.38 -4.01
CA PHE A 194 22.04 8.55 -3.15
C PHE A 194 23.03 8.59 -1.98
N ALA A 195 23.51 7.47 -1.51
CA ALA A 195 24.49 7.41 -0.44
C ALA A 195 25.91 7.80 -0.90
N ASN A 196 26.30 7.41 -2.14
CA ASN A 196 27.70 7.41 -2.54
C ASN A 196 28.03 8.18 -3.82
N LYS A 197 27.06 8.41 -4.71
CA LYS A 197 27.31 9.01 -6.02
C LYS A 197 26.66 10.36 -6.24
N SER A 198 25.86 10.82 -5.32
CA SER A 198 25.19 12.12 -5.40
C SER A 198 26.01 13.17 -4.66
N ASP A 199 26.32 14.26 -5.35
CA ASP A 199 26.96 15.44 -4.72
C ASP A 199 25.92 16.16 -3.86
N ASN A 200 26.03 16.04 -2.54
CA ASN A 200 25.13 16.66 -1.56
C ASN A 200 23.63 16.28 -1.67
N PRO A 201 23.29 15.00 -1.55
CA PRO A 201 21.88 14.62 -1.53
C PRO A 201 21.22 15.13 -0.25
N SER A 202 19.94 15.53 -0.33
CA SER A 202 19.21 15.90 0.88
C SER A 202 19.14 14.74 1.86
N LEU A 203 19.16 15.09 3.15
CA LEU A 203 19.03 14.10 4.22
C LEU A 203 17.72 13.32 4.11
N LEU A 204 16.64 13.95 3.62
CA LEU A 204 15.37 13.32 3.39
C LEU A 204 15.49 12.17 2.37
N VAL A 205 16.09 12.42 1.19
CA VAL A 205 16.24 11.38 0.14
C VAL A 205 17.15 10.25 0.59
N LYS A 206 18.25 10.56 1.30
CA LYS A 206 19.11 9.52 1.89
C LYS A 206 18.35 8.62 2.88
N ARG A 207 17.61 9.22 3.81
CA ARG A 207 16.87 8.46 4.83
C ARG A 207 15.71 7.69 4.23
N THR A 208 14.95 8.28 3.30
CA THR A 208 13.81 7.61 2.69
C THR A 208 14.24 6.49 1.75
N SER A 209 15.33 6.66 0.98
CA SER A 209 15.87 5.58 0.14
C SER A 209 16.42 4.41 0.97
N LEU A 210 17.09 4.69 2.11
CA LEU A 210 17.46 3.65 3.06
C LEU A 210 16.23 2.97 3.67
N GLY A 211 15.22 3.75 4.06
CA GLY A 211 13.97 3.23 4.59
C GLY A 211 13.25 2.30 3.61
N ILE A 212 13.26 2.63 2.32
CA ILE A 212 12.74 1.76 1.26
C ILE A 212 13.49 0.43 1.23
N LEU A 213 14.83 0.46 1.19
CA LEU A 213 15.66 -0.74 1.19
C LEU A 213 15.38 -1.62 2.42
N VAL A 214 15.38 -1.03 3.61
CA VAL A 214 15.12 -1.75 4.86
C VAL A 214 13.73 -2.38 4.86
N LEU A 215 12.70 -1.65 4.43
CA LEU A 215 11.34 -2.20 4.36
C LEU A 215 11.21 -3.32 3.33
N VAL A 216 11.88 -3.22 2.18
CA VAL A 216 11.90 -4.29 1.18
C VAL A 216 12.59 -5.55 1.72
N MET A 217 13.69 -5.38 2.47
CA MET A 217 14.35 -6.52 3.14
C MET A 217 13.46 -7.15 4.21
N ILE A 218 12.74 -6.33 4.98
CA ILE A 218 11.73 -6.82 5.95
C ILE A 218 10.60 -7.56 5.22
N GLN A 219 10.15 -7.07 4.07
CA GLN A 219 9.14 -7.74 3.24
C GLN A 219 9.57 -9.15 2.85
N ILE A 220 10.80 -9.32 2.37
CA ILE A 220 11.34 -10.63 1.99
C ILE A 220 11.40 -11.53 3.24
N LEU A 221 11.94 -11.01 4.35
CA LEU A 221 12.05 -11.77 5.59
C LEU A 221 10.67 -12.23 6.11
N VAL A 222 9.69 -11.32 6.14
CA VAL A 222 8.33 -11.66 6.58
C VAL A 222 7.66 -12.63 5.61
N GLY A 223 7.93 -12.49 4.29
CA GLY A 223 7.47 -13.44 3.27
C GLY A 223 7.99 -14.86 3.53
N GLU A 224 9.29 -15.01 3.81
CA GLU A 224 9.89 -16.29 4.18
C GLU A 224 9.32 -16.84 5.49
N LEU A 225 9.18 -15.99 6.51
CA LEU A 225 8.57 -16.39 7.79
C LEU A 225 7.12 -16.89 7.61
N MET A 226 6.36 -16.34 6.68
CA MET A 226 5.02 -16.84 6.36
C MET A 226 5.05 -18.29 5.86
N VAL A 227 6.03 -18.64 5.04
CA VAL A 227 6.17 -20.02 4.53
C VAL A 227 6.37 -21.01 5.69
N PHE A 228 7.24 -20.67 6.65
CA PHE A 228 7.54 -21.53 7.81
C PHE A 228 6.46 -21.51 8.89
N SER A 229 5.67 -20.44 9.02
CA SER A 229 4.67 -20.26 10.07
C SER A 229 3.25 -20.66 9.64
N SER A 230 3.10 -21.54 8.65
CA SER A 230 1.79 -21.98 8.15
C SER A 230 0.91 -20.84 7.66
N VAL A 231 1.55 -19.78 7.13
CA VAL A 231 0.89 -18.58 6.57
C VAL A 231 -0.03 -17.89 7.60
N SER A 232 0.53 -17.61 8.77
CA SER A 232 -0.19 -16.95 9.86
C SER A 232 -0.77 -15.58 9.42
N PRO A 233 -2.03 -15.26 9.78
CA PRO A 233 -2.68 -14.00 9.43
C PRO A 233 -1.91 -12.75 9.88
N ILE A 234 -1.21 -12.81 11.00
CA ILE A 234 -0.44 -11.69 11.53
C ILE A 234 0.72 -11.30 10.59
N TYR A 235 1.46 -12.28 10.05
CA TYR A 235 2.53 -12.01 9.09
C TYR A 235 2.00 -11.52 7.75
N GLN A 236 0.81 -12.01 7.31
CA GLN A 236 0.14 -11.47 6.13
C GLN A 236 -0.17 -9.98 6.30
N LEU A 237 -0.70 -9.59 7.48
CA LEU A 237 -1.02 -8.20 7.78
C LEU A 237 0.24 -7.31 7.74
N PHE A 238 1.33 -7.71 8.41
CA PHE A 238 2.58 -6.96 8.40
C PHE A 238 3.21 -6.87 7.01
N HIS A 239 3.14 -7.95 6.24
CA HIS A 239 3.63 -7.95 4.87
C HIS A 239 2.87 -6.95 3.99
N MET A 240 1.54 -6.89 4.07
CA MET A 240 0.72 -5.93 3.34
C MET A 240 0.95 -4.47 3.79
N TRP A 241 1.07 -4.23 5.10
CA TRP A 241 1.32 -2.89 5.63
C TRP A 241 2.68 -2.36 5.19
N SER A 242 3.73 -3.17 5.28
CA SER A 242 5.06 -2.74 4.88
C SER A 242 5.15 -2.44 3.39
N ALA A 243 4.41 -3.14 2.51
CA ALA A 243 4.30 -2.78 1.09
C ALA A 243 3.71 -1.38 0.88
N THR A 244 2.68 -1.03 1.64
CA THR A 244 2.09 0.33 1.58
C THR A 244 3.08 1.40 2.04
N TRP A 245 3.90 1.12 3.04
CA TRP A 245 4.95 2.03 3.51
C TRP A 245 6.07 2.20 2.48
N VAL A 246 6.48 1.11 1.80
CA VAL A 246 7.43 1.20 0.67
C VAL A 246 6.90 2.15 -0.40
N LEU A 247 5.62 2.02 -0.79
CA LEU A 247 4.99 2.92 -1.75
C LEU A 247 4.99 4.38 -1.26
N GLY A 248 4.64 4.59 0.01
CA GLY A 248 4.64 5.93 0.62
C GLY A 248 6.03 6.58 0.59
N LEU A 249 7.05 5.85 1.01
CA LEU A 249 8.44 6.34 0.98
C LEU A 249 8.93 6.58 -0.45
N LEU A 250 8.53 5.74 -1.42
CA LEU A 250 8.88 5.91 -2.82
C LEU A 250 8.32 7.23 -3.37
N ILE A 251 7.07 7.55 -3.05
CA ILE A 251 6.42 8.81 -3.46
C ILE A 251 7.14 10.00 -2.83
N VAL A 252 7.44 9.94 -1.54
CA VAL A 252 8.17 11.01 -0.82
C VAL A 252 9.56 11.22 -1.43
N THR A 253 10.29 10.13 -1.68
CA THR A 253 11.63 10.19 -2.28
C THR A 253 11.59 10.78 -3.69
N TYR A 254 10.63 10.33 -4.51
CA TYR A 254 10.44 10.84 -5.87
C TYR A 254 10.05 12.32 -5.88
N GLY A 255 9.14 12.74 -5.00
CA GLY A 255 8.69 14.14 -4.90
C GLY A 255 9.83 15.07 -4.46
N ALA A 256 10.64 14.66 -3.48
CA ALA A 256 11.84 15.39 -3.06
C ALA A 256 12.87 15.49 -4.20
N TRP A 257 13.12 14.39 -4.89
CA TRP A 257 14.00 14.37 -6.05
C TRP A 257 13.50 15.23 -7.22
N LYS A 258 12.20 15.18 -7.54
CA LYS A 258 11.62 15.99 -8.62
C LYS A 258 11.77 17.48 -8.36
N ARG A 259 11.56 17.90 -7.11
CA ARG A 259 11.69 19.30 -6.73
C ARG A 259 13.11 19.83 -6.94
N SER A 260 14.14 19.04 -6.72
CA SER A 260 15.53 19.46 -6.95
C SER A 260 15.83 19.75 -8.43
N LYS A 261 15.10 19.07 -9.33
CA LYS A 261 15.24 19.25 -10.79
C LYS A 261 14.60 20.55 -11.30
N ASP A 262 13.48 20.99 -10.71
CA ASP A 262 12.70 22.15 -11.15
C ASP A 262 13.41 23.50 -10.81
N LEU A 263 14.63 23.45 -10.31
CA LEU A 263 15.43 24.60 -9.86
C LEU A 263 16.57 24.96 -10.81
N LYS A 264 16.68 24.31 -11.94
CA LYS A 264 17.56 24.65 -13.07
C LYS A 264 16.77 25.31 -14.19
#